data_14f27728dae04cecedc8e8b746cf214f
#
_entry.id   14f27728dae04cecedc8e8b746cf214f
#
_cell.length_a   1.000
_cell.length_b   1.000
_cell.length_c   1.000
_cell.angle_alpha   90.00
_cell.angle_beta   90.00
_cell.angle_gamma   90.00
#
_symmetry.space_group_name_H-M   'P 1'
#
loop_
_entity.id
_entity.type
_entity.pdbx_description
1 polymer ?
#
loop_
_entity_poly.entity_id
_entity_poly.type
_entity_poly.pdbx_seq_one_letter_code
_entity_poly.pdbx_strand_id
1 'polypeptide(L)'
;MKFTKTLIATALLASFAGSTLAKMTGDEAAKLGKDLTPVGGEMAANKEGTIPAYDGGLKAPPAGWDASKGYADPFASEKPKFVINAANAEQYKANLPAGALAMMKKYPTFNMPVYATHRTAAIPKEVTDATK
;
A
#
# COMPACT_ATOMS: atom_id res chain seq x y z
N MET A 1 17.30 38.05 -33.48
CA MET A 1 16.19 37.10 -33.61
C MET A 1 16.54 35.63 -33.90
N LYS A 2 17.81 35.22 -33.98
CA LYS A 2 18.18 33.78 -34.19
C LYS A 2 18.32 33.00 -32.87
N PHE A 3 18.68 33.65 -31.76
CA PHE A 3 18.85 33.00 -30.45
C PHE A 3 17.57 32.46 -29.80
N THR A 4 16.44 33.12 -30.01
CA THR A 4 15.16 32.71 -29.43
C THR A 4 14.61 31.42 -30.04
N LYS A 5 14.84 31.16 -31.32
CA LYS A 5 14.40 29.96 -31.99
C LYS A 5 15.17 28.71 -31.56
N THR A 6 16.46 28.86 -31.27
CA THR A 6 17.35 27.80 -30.80
C THR A 6 16.99 27.41 -29.35
N LEU A 7 16.68 28.37 -28.49
CA LEU A 7 16.26 28.13 -27.09
C LEU A 7 14.92 27.39 -27.02
N ILE A 8 13.97 27.73 -27.88
CA ILE A 8 12.66 27.06 -27.93
C ILE A 8 12.82 25.60 -28.41
N ALA A 9 13.66 25.35 -29.42
CA ALA A 9 13.94 24.00 -29.92
C ALA A 9 14.61 23.12 -28.87
N THR A 10 15.54 23.66 -28.08
CA THR A 10 16.21 22.93 -26.99
C THR A 10 15.26 22.63 -25.83
N ALA A 11 14.35 23.55 -25.50
CA ALA A 11 13.35 23.35 -24.47
C ALA A 11 12.30 22.26 -24.86
N LEU A 12 11.91 22.19 -26.14
CA LEU A 12 11.03 21.15 -26.64
C LEU A 12 11.69 19.76 -26.63
N LEU A 13 12.98 19.65 -26.96
CA LEU A 13 13.71 18.37 -26.93
C LEU A 13 13.89 17.87 -25.48
N ALA A 14 14.09 18.76 -24.51
CA ALA A 14 14.21 18.39 -23.10
C ALA A 14 12.87 17.86 -22.51
N SER A 15 11.74 18.33 -22.99
CA SER A 15 10.42 17.85 -22.52
C SER A 15 10.04 16.45 -23.02
N PHE A 16 10.65 15.95 -24.09
CA PHE A 16 10.44 14.59 -24.58
C PHE A 16 11.33 13.54 -23.88
N ALA A 17 12.41 13.95 -23.24
CA ALA A 17 13.32 13.03 -22.56
C ALA A 17 12.77 12.53 -21.20
N GLY A 18 11.70 13.13 -20.65
CA GLY A 18 11.10 12.77 -19.38
C GLY A 18 10.05 11.64 -19.43
N SER A 19 9.64 11.20 -20.61
CA SER A 19 8.54 10.22 -20.75
C SER A 19 8.97 8.74 -20.78
N THR A 20 10.27 8.45 -20.63
CA THR A 20 10.77 7.05 -20.67
C THR A 20 10.98 6.40 -19.30
N LEU A 21 10.70 7.09 -18.20
CA LEU A 21 10.94 6.60 -16.83
C LEU A 21 9.82 5.71 -16.27
N ALA A 22 8.73 5.51 -17.00
CA ALA A 22 7.58 4.72 -16.53
C ALA A 22 7.62 3.24 -16.95
N LYS A 23 8.64 2.78 -17.68
CA LYS A 23 8.76 1.39 -18.09
C LYS A 23 9.68 0.62 -17.14
N MET A 24 9.14 -0.41 -16.50
CA MET A 24 9.93 -1.36 -15.71
C MET A 24 11.01 -2.00 -16.59
N THR A 25 12.23 -2.11 -16.08
CA THR A 25 13.32 -2.79 -16.76
C THR A 25 13.10 -4.30 -16.79
N GLY A 26 13.73 -5.01 -17.72
CA GLY A 26 13.64 -6.47 -17.77
C GLY A 26 14.14 -7.15 -16.48
N ASP A 27 15.15 -6.59 -15.84
CA ASP A 27 15.69 -7.10 -14.57
C ASP A 27 14.72 -6.88 -13.40
N GLU A 28 14.00 -5.78 -13.37
CA GLU A 28 12.94 -5.54 -12.38
C GLU A 28 11.75 -6.48 -12.62
N ALA A 29 11.34 -6.67 -13.86
CA ALA A 29 10.27 -7.60 -14.22
C ALA A 29 10.63 -9.06 -13.82
N ALA A 30 11.88 -9.46 -13.92
CA ALA A 30 12.36 -10.78 -13.54
C ALA A 30 12.27 -11.06 -12.01
N LYS A 31 12.12 -10.04 -11.19
CA LYS A 31 11.92 -10.15 -9.72
C LYS A 31 10.46 -10.42 -9.34
N LEU A 32 9.49 -10.18 -10.24
CA LEU A 32 8.08 -10.41 -9.97
C LEU A 32 7.82 -11.89 -9.68
N GLY A 33 7.15 -12.15 -8.55
CA GLY A 33 6.86 -13.49 -8.05
C GLY A 33 8.06 -14.19 -7.40
N LYS A 34 9.19 -13.48 -7.19
CA LYS A 34 10.39 -13.95 -6.47
C LYS A 34 10.69 -13.06 -5.26
N ASP A 35 11.36 -11.93 -5.48
CA ASP A 35 11.67 -10.93 -4.48
C ASP A 35 10.53 -9.91 -4.31
N LEU A 36 9.79 -9.70 -5.39
CA LEU A 36 8.61 -8.85 -5.44
C LEU A 36 7.35 -9.69 -5.60
N THR A 37 6.26 -9.20 -5.04
CA THR A 37 4.92 -9.77 -5.32
C THR A 37 4.64 -9.72 -6.83
N PRO A 38 3.65 -10.47 -7.34
CA PRO A 38 3.31 -10.42 -8.77
C PRO A 38 2.95 -9.02 -9.29
N VAL A 39 2.67 -8.08 -8.41
CA VAL A 39 2.31 -6.67 -8.74
C VAL A 39 3.37 -5.67 -8.29
N GLY A 40 4.58 -6.12 -7.96
CA GLY A 40 5.73 -5.26 -7.72
C GLY A 40 5.93 -4.75 -6.28
N GLY A 41 5.13 -5.21 -5.31
CA GLY A 41 5.36 -4.91 -3.89
C GLY A 41 6.48 -5.80 -3.31
N GLU A 42 7.19 -5.34 -2.29
CA GLU A 42 8.18 -6.15 -1.57
C GLU A 42 7.52 -7.39 -0.92
N MET A 43 8.12 -8.57 -1.07
CA MET A 43 7.62 -9.79 -0.43
C MET A 43 8.09 -9.93 1.02
N ALA A 44 9.28 -9.45 1.33
CA ALA A 44 9.87 -9.57 2.66
C ALA A 44 9.05 -8.81 3.73
N ALA A 45 9.18 -9.25 4.98
CA ALA A 45 8.73 -8.47 6.13
C ALA A 45 9.59 -7.20 6.30
N ASN A 46 9.02 -6.16 6.91
CA ASN A 46 9.81 -4.99 7.27
C ASN A 46 10.73 -5.28 8.46
N LYS A 47 11.78 -4.46 8.62
CA LYS A 47 12.79 -4.64 9.68
C LYS A 47 12.21 -4.54 11.09
N GLU A 48 11.18 -3.73 11.26
CA GLU A 48 10.50 -3.48 12.54
C GLU A 48 9.54 -4.62 12.94
N GLY A 49 9.30 -5.59 12.06
CA GLY A 49 8.37 -6.71 12.31
C GLY A 49 6.89 -6.29 12.37
N THR A 50 6.57 -5.06 11.95
CA THR A 50 5.20 -4.53 11.96
C THR A 50 4.41 -4.92 10.71
N ILE A 51 5.10 -5.22 9.61
CA ILE A 51 4.54 -5.70 8.35
C ILE A 51 5.08 -7.11 8.11
N PRO A 52 4.24 -8.15 8.08
CA PRO A 52 4.68 -9.53 7.84
C PRO A 52 5.14 -9.74 6.39
N ALA A 53 5.89 -10.80 6.15
CA ALA A 53 6.18 -11.24 4.80
C ALA A 53 4.88 -11.58 4.05
N TYR A 54 4.89 -11.36 2.74
CA TYR A 54 3.75 -11.74 1.88
C TYR A 54 3.76 -13.25 1.62
N ASP A 55 2.66 -13.91 1.96
CA ASP A 55 2.46 -15.36 1.84
C ASP A 55 1.52 -15.77 0.70
N GLY A 56 1.11 -14.82 -0.13
CA GLY A 56 0.15 -15.04 -1.22
C GLY A 56 -1.26 -14.55 -0.92
N GLY A 57 -1.50 -14.00 0.27
CA GLY A 57 -2.78 -13.42 0.67
C GLY A 57 -3.88 -14.44 0.94
N LEU A 58 -5.10 -13.95 1.11
CA LEU A 58 -6.28 -14.79 1.35
C LEU A 58 -6.82 -15.35 0.03
N LYS A 59 -6.71 -16.66 -0.15
CA LYS A 59 -7.14 -17.37 -1.38
C LYS A 59 -8.55 -17.93 -1.30
N ALA A 60 -9.15 -17.94 -0.12
CA ALA A 60 -10.48 -18.44 0.12
C ALA A 60 -11.25 -17.52 1.06
N PRO A 61 -12.59 -17.47 0.96
CA PRO A 61 -13.40 -16.76 1.93
C PRO A 61 -13.29 -17.40 3.33
N PRO A 62 -13.64 -16.65 4.38
CA PRO A 62 -13.70 -17.21 5.73
C PRO A 62 -14.58 -18.46 5.83
N ALA A 63 -14.24 -19.36 6.74
CA ALA A 63 -15.03 -20.57 6.97
C ALA A 63 -16.49 -20.22 7.30
N GLY A 64 -17.43 -20.91 6.66
CA GLY A 64 -18.87 -20.67 6.83
C GLY A 64 -19.40 -19.41 6.17
N TRP A 65 -18.60 -18.75 5.32
CA TRP A 65 -19.07 -17.64 4.52
C TRP A 65 -20.01 -18.13 3.40
N ASP A 66 -21.05 -17.34 3.14
CA ASP A 66 -22.02 -17.54 2.07
C ASP A 66 -22.28 -16.22 1.38
N ALA A 67 -22.29 -16.21 0.04
CA ALA A 67 -22.45 -15.00 -0.75
C ALA A 67 -23.77 -14.26 -0.48
N SER A 68 -24.82 -14.98 -0.06
CA SER A 68 -26.13 -14.38 0.31
C SER A 68 -26.07 -13.55 1.60
N LYS A 69 -25.05 -13.76 2.44
CA LYS A 69 -24.87 -13.06 3.72
C LYS A 69 -24.05 -11.77 3.60
N GLY A 70 -23.57 -11.44 2.39
CA GLY A 70 -22.75 -10.28 2.14
C GLY A 70 -21.28 -10.46 2.55
N TYR A 71 -20.61 -9.38 2.88
CA TYR A 71 -19.19 -9.41 3.27
C TYR A 71 -19.01 -9.97 4.68
N ALA A 72 -17.99 -10.82 4.84
CA ALA A 72 -17.55 -11.30 6.15
C ALA A 72 -16.13 -10.79 6.43
N ASP A 73 -15.90 -10.35 7.66
CA ASP A 73 -14.56 -9.98 8.14
C ASP A 73 -13.78 -11.27 8.48
N PRO A 74 -12.67 -11.57 7.77
CA PRO A 74 -11.85 -12.73 8.07
C PRO A 74 -11.12 -12.63 9.41
N PHE A 75 -11.08 -11.45 10.03
CA PHE A 75 -10.39 -11.15 11.28
C PHE A 75 -11.33 -10.74 12.41
N ALA A 76 -12.62 -11.04 12.30
CA ALA A 76 -13.65 -10.65 13.28
C ALA A 76 -13.33 -11.04 14.74
N SER A 77 -12.53 -12.08 14.96
CA SER A 77 -12.10 -12.52 16.30
C SER A 77 -10.84 -11.80 16.80
N GLU A 78 -10.18 -11.00 15.96
CA GLU A 78 -8.95 -10.33 16.33
C GLU A 78 -9.22 -9.17 17.28
N LYS A 79 -8.37 -9.04 18.31
CA LYS A 79 -8.42 -7.92 19.24
C LYS A 79 -7.39 -6.87 18.85
N PRO A 80 -7.67 -5.57 19.02
CA PRO A 80 -6.68 -4.54 18.79
C PRO A 80 -5.49 -4.71 19.75
N LYS A 81 -4.29 -4.46 19.25
CA LYS A 81 -3.05 -4.44 20.05
C LYS A 81 -3.08 -3.34 21.10
N PHE A 82 -3.61 -2.17 20.71
CA PHE A 82 -3.84 -1.01 21.56
C PHE A 82 -4.84 -0.06 20.89
N VAL A 83 -5.28 0.94 21.64
CA VAL A 83 -6.21 1.96 21.14
C VAL A 83 -5.57 3.33 21.32
N ILE A 84 -5.54 4.13 20.25
CA ILE A 84 -5.16 5.54 20.29
C ILE A 84 -6.41 6.38 20.50
N ASN A 85 -6.34 7.31 21.42
CA ASN A 85 -7.43 8.23 21.76
C ASN A 85 -6.87 9.61 22.18
N ALA A 86 -7.72 10.53 22.55
CA ALA A 86 -7.32 11.88 22.96
C ALA A 86 -6.26 11.92 24.09
N ALA A 87 -6.26 10.94 25.00
CA ALA A 87 -5.36 10.92 26.14
C ALA A 87 -3.92 10.50 25.79
N ASN A 88 -3.74 9.68 24.75
CA ASN A 88 -2.43 9.14 24.36
C ASN A 88 -1.97 9.51 22.95
N ALA A 89 -2.76 10.27 22.19
CA ALA A 89 -2.48 10.63 20.79
C ALA A 89 -1.11 11.30 20.58
N GLU A 90 -0.65 12.13 21.51
CA GLU A 90 0.65 12.81 21.43
C GLU A 90 1.83 11.84 21.41
N GLN A 91 1.71 10.66 22.03
CA GLN A 91 2.76 9.63 22.02
C GLN A 91 2.95 9.02 20.62
N TYR A 92 1.90 9.06 19.80
CA TYR A 92 1.85 8.48 18.46
C TYR A 92 1.87 9.51 17.33
N LYS A 93 2.07 10.80 17.63
CA LYS A 93 1.94 11.88 16.64
C LYS A 93 2.86 11.74 15.43
N ALA A 94 4.02 11.12 15.59
CA ALA A 94 4.94 10.84 14.48
C ALA A 94 4.35 9.88 13.44
N ASN A 95 3.39 9.04 13.84
CA ASN A 95 2.74 8.02 13.02
C ASN A 95 1.30 8.40 12.62
N LEU A 96 0.81 9.56 13.10
CA LEU A 96 -0.56 10.01 12.86
C LEU A 96 -0.58 11.22 11.91
N PRO A 97 -1.50 11.22 10.93
CA PRO A 97 -1.71 12.43 10.14
C PRO A 97 -2.31 13.54 11.01
N ALA A 98 -2.01 14.79 10.67
CA ALA A 98 -2.49 15.97 11.41
C ALA A 98 -4.03 16.00 11.58
N GLY A 99 -4.77 15.50 10.58
CA GLY A 99 -6.23 15.39 10.64
C GLY A 99 -6.71 14.44 11.75
N ALA A 100 -6.03 13.30 11.97
CA ALA A 100 -6.39 12.37 13.05
C ALA A 100 -6.17 12.99 14.43
N LEU A 101 -5.07 13.71 14.62
CA LEU A 101 -4.80 14.46 15.87
C LEU A 101 -5.86 15.54 16.11
N ALA A 102 -6.25 16.28 15.07
CA ALA A 102 -7.29 17.30 15.17
C ALA A 102 -8.67 16.67 15.51
N MET A 103 -8.98 15.51 14.92
CA MET A 103 -10.20 14.74 15.25
C MET A 103 -10.24 14.32 16.71
N MET A 104 -9.17 13.72 17.22
CA MET A 104 -9.09 13.30 18.63
C MET A 104 -9.20 14.48 19.59
N LYS A 105 -8.60 15.62 19.24
CA LYS A 105 -8.70 16.86 20.03
C LYS A 105 -10.12 17.43 20.05
N LYS A 106 -10.81 17.40 18.90
CA LYS A 106 -12.17 17.96 18.75
C LYS A 106 -13.25 17.03 19.31
N TYR A 107 -13.05 15.72 19.20
CA TYR A 107 -14.01 14.69 19.58
C TYR A 107 -13.36 13.71 20.58
N PRO A 108 -13.45 13.97 21.90
CA PRO A 108 -12.78 13.15 22.93
C PRO A 108 -13.20 11.68 22.94
N THR A 109 -14.37 11.35 22.39
CA THR A 109 -14.87 9.99 22.28
C THR A 109 -14.34 9.25 21.05
N PHE A 110 -13.62 9.93 20.14
CA PHE A 110 -13.05 9.30 18.96
C PHE A 110 -11.88 8.39 19.37
N ASN A 111 -11.95 7.13 18.95
CA ASN A 111 -10.96 6.11 19.22
C ASN A 111 -10.46 5.51 17.90
N MET A 112 -9.17 5.19 17.85
CA MET A 112 -8.53 4.51 16.74
C MET A 112 -7.92 3.20 17.24
N PRO A 113 -8.61 2.07 17.13
CA PRO A 113 -8.04 0.76 17.45
C PRO A 113 -6.95 0.38 16.43
N VAL A 114 -5.82 -0.10 16.92
CA VAL A 114 -4.68 -0.52 16.12
C VAL A 114 -4.55 -2.04 16.16
N TYR A 115 -4.67 -2.67 15.01
CA TYR A 115 -4.59 -4.11 14.82
C TYR A 115 -3.24 -4.55 14.25
N ALA A 116 -3.00 -5.86 14.17
CA ALA A 116 -1.90 -6.39 13.42
C ALA A 116 -2.07 -6.08 11.92
N THR A 117 -0.96 -5.90 11.23
CA THR A 117 -1.00 -5.72 9.77
C THR A 117 -1.15 -7.08 9.10
N HIS A 118 -2.12 -7.21 8.20
CA HIS A 118 -2.33 -8.38 7.36
C HIS A 118 -2.09 -8.01 5.89
N ARG A 119 -1.47 -8.91 5.14
CA ARG A 119 -1.25 -8.77 3.70
C ARG A 119 -2.19 -9.71 2.96
N THR A 120 -3.45 -9.30 2.86
CA THR A 120 -4.57 -10.16 2.43
C THR A 120 -4.80 -10.21 0.92
N ALA A 121 -4.21 -9.28 0.16
CA ALA A 121 -4.41 -9.21 -1.29
C ALA A 121 -3.89 -10.48 -1.97
N ALA A 122 -4.79 -11.29 -2.52
CA ALA A 122 -4.48 -12.43 -3.37
C ALA A 122 -4.84 -12.10 -4.81
N ILE A 123 -3.93 -12.38 -5.75
CA ILE A 123 -4.14 -12.10 -7.16
C ILE A 123 -4.32 -13.44 -7.87
N PRO A 124 -5.39 -13.62 -8.66
CA PRO A 124 -5.59 -14.83 -9.44
C PRO A 124 -4.40 -15.14 -10.35
N LYS A 125 -4.10 -16.42 -10.50
CA LYS A 125 -2.94 -16.88 -11.27
C LYS A 125 -3.03 -16.43 -12.73
N GLU A 126 -4.21 -16.42 -13.31
CA GLU A 126 -4.48 -16.00 -14.68
C GLU A 126 -4.06 -14.53 -14.91
N VAL A 127 -4.33 -13.67 -13.91
CA VAL A 127 -3.92 -12.26 -13.97
C VAL A 127 -2.41 -12.12 -13.87
N THR A 128 -1.77 -12.86 -12.97
CA THR A 128 -0.31 -12.80 -12.79
C THR A 128 0.45 -13.35 -14.00
N ASP A 129 -0.08 -14.38 -14.64
CA ASP A 129 0.54 -14.97 -15.85
C ASP A 129 0.40 -14.05 -17.07
N ALA A 130 -0.69 -13.26 -17.14
CA ALA A 130 -0.90 -12.27 -18.20
C ALA A 130 -0.06 -11.00 -18.02
N THR A 131 0.52 -10.78 -16.83
CA THR A 131 1.30 -9.57 -16.49
C THR A 131 2.81 -9.75 -16.74
N LYS A 132 3.26 -10.96 -16.97
CA LYS A 132 4.66 -11.32 -17.31
C LYS A 132 4.87 -11.22 -18.82
#